data_490cd6eee33718400f0a30d32077f557
#
_entry.id   490cd6eee33718400f0a30d32077f557
#
_cell.length_a   1.000
_cell.length_b   1.000
_cell.length_c   1.000
_cell.angle_alpha   90.00
_cell.angle_beta   90.00
_cell.angle_gamma   90.00
#
_symmetry.space_group_name_H-M   'P 1'
#
loop_
_entity.id
_entity.type
_entity.pdbx_description
1 polymer ?
#
loop_
_entity_poly.entity_id
_entity_poly.type
_entity_poly.pdbx_seq_one_letter_code
_entity_poly.pdbx_strand_id
1 'polypeptide(L)'
;LETIINFIGHFHPILVHLPIGILLFAIAFQLLSKWEKFNQLTNALPFAYLLGAISAVFSCLTGLALANNGDYDADLIFKHQWLGISVAIFSLTGYFFIKKNKTVYSKWLSYLLFILIIVTGHLGGTLTHGAGYLTSSVTKEEGGHIKNDKPIITNAQEALVYKDIIQPILKDKCYGCHSA
;
A
#
# COMPACT_ATOMS: atom_id res chain seq x y z
N LEU A 1 -18.37 -14.25 -14.51
CA LEU A 1 -18.30 -12.93 -13.88
C LEU A 1 -17.14 -12.89 -12.85
N GLU A 2 -17.04 -13.89 -11.99
CA GLU A 2 -15.97 -14.00 -10.97
C GLU A 2 -14.56 -13.94 -11.59
N THR A 3 -14.32 -14.68 -12.67
CA THR A 3 -13.02 -14.69 -13.35
C THR A 3 -12.58 -13.30 -13.81
N ILE A 4 -13.51 -12.47 -14.27
CA ILE A 4 -13.23 -11.09 -14.71
C ILE A 4 -12.93 -10.22 -13.49
N ILE A 5 -13.70 -10.34 -12.42
CA ILE A 5 -13.50 -9.59 -11.17
C ILE A 5 -12.12 -9.92 -10.59
N ASN A 6 -11.77 -11.19 -10.55
CA ASN A 6 -10.48 -11.67 -10.09
C ASN A 6 -9.33 -11.08 -10.93
N PHE A 7 -9.46 -11.16 -12.24
CA PHE A 7 -8.48 -10.58 -13.15
C PHE A 7 -8.28 -9.07 -12.91
N ILE A 8 -9.37 -8.32 -12.76
CA ILE A 8 -9.33 -6.87 -12.46
C ILE A 8 -8.65 -6.60 -11.11
N GLY A 9 -8.91 -7.43 -10.09
CA GLY A 9 -8.30 -7.32 -8.77
C GLY A 9 -6.78 -7.36 -8.81
N HIS A 10 -6.19 -8.16 -9.68
CA HIS A 10 -4.73 -8.27 -9.81
C HIS A 10 -4.03 -6.99 -10.28
N PHE A 11 -4.78 -6.02 -10.83
CA PHE A 11 -4.23 -4.70 -11.17
C PHE A 11 -4.12 -3.75 -9.97
N HIS A 12 -4.72 -4.09 -8.82
CA HIS A 12 -4.68 -3.23 -7.65
C HIS A 12 -3.26 -2.78 -7.26
N PRO A 13 -2.24 -3.64 -7.17
CA PRO A 13 -0.88 -3.23 -6.79
C PRO A 13 -0.25 -2.22 -7.76
N ILE A 14 -0.63 -2.24 -9.02
CA ILE A 14 -0.16 -1.28 -10.02
C ILE A 14 -0.95 0.04 -9.88
N LEU A 15 -2.25 -0.06 -9.76
CA LEU A 15 -3.15 1.11 -9.74
C LEU A 15 -2.99 1.98 -8.50
N VAL A 16 -2.62 1.42 -7.35
CA VAL A 16 -2.40 2.22 -6.13
C VAL A 16 -1.27 3.24 -6.27
N HIS A 17 -0.31 3.01 -7.15
CA HIS A 17 0.78 3.96 -7.40
C HIS A 17 0.28 5.26 -8.03
N LEU A 18 -0.83 5.24 -8.78
CA LEU A 18 -1.40 6.42 -9.41
C LEU A 18 -1.89 7.45 -8.37
N PRO A 19 -2.84 7.14 -7.46
CA PRO A 19 -3.28 8.11 -6.47
C PRO A 19 -2.14 8.53 -5.53
N ILE A 20 -1.27 7.62 -5.14
CA ILE A 20 -0.12 7.94 -4.29
C ILE A 20 0.76 8.99 -4.99
N GLY A 21 1.22 8.74 -6.21
CA GLY A 21 2.10 9.64 -6.95
C GLY A 21 1.43 10.99 -7.21
N ILE A 22 0.21 11.00 -7.75
CA ILE A 22 -0.52 12.23 -8.11
C ILE A 22 -0.79 13.09 -6.88
N LEU A 23 -1.24 12.50 -5.76
CA LEU A 23 -1.55 13.25 -4.55
C LEU A 23 -0.29 13.77 -3.85
N LEU A 24 0.80 13.00 -3.85
CA LEU A 24 2.09 13.49 -3.34
C LEU A 24 2.61 14.66 -4.17
N PHE A 25 2.49 14.61 -5.50
CA PHE A 25 2.82 15.77 -6.35
C PHE A 25 1.89 16.96 -6.07
N ALA A 26 0.59 16.75 -5.89
CA ALA A 26 -0.33 17.81 -5.54
C ALA A 26 0.05 18.49 -4.21
N ILE A 27 0.40 17.71 -3.18
CA ILE A 27 0.88 18.22 -1.90
C ILE A 27 2.20 18.98 -2.07
N ALA A 28 3.14 18.45 -2.85
CA ALA A 28 4.41 19.12 -3.15
C ALA A 28 4.18 20.45 -3.89
N PHE A 29 3.31 20.49 -4.89
CA PHE A 29 2.95 21.71 -5.59
C PHE A 29 2.32 22.75 -4.66
N GLN A 30 1.46 22.32 -3.75
CA GLN A 30 0.86 23.21 -2.76
C GLN A 30 1.89 23.78 -1.77
N LEU A 31 2.91 23.00 -1.42
CA LEU A 31 4.02 23.50 -0.58
C LEU A 31 4.92 24.46 -1.35
N LEU A 32 5.31 24.09 -2.58
CA LEU A 32 6.19 24.90 -3.43
C LEU A 32 5.54 26.22 -3.85
N SER A 33 4.23 26.24 -4.06
CA SER A 33 3.49 27.44 -4.47
C SER A 33 3.50 28.59 -3.45
N LYS A 34 4.03 28.35 -2.23
CA LYS A 34 4.27 29.40 -1.25
C LYS A 34 5.41 30.34 -1.67
N TRP A 35 6.31 29.89 -2.55
CA TRP A 35 7.39 30.72 -3.10
C TRP A 35 6.94 31.39 -4.39
N GLU A 36 7.20 32.68 -4.56
CA GLU A 36 6.77 33.48 -5.72
C GLU A 36 7.11 32.80 -7.04
N LYS A 37 8.33 32.26 -7.15
CA LYS A 37 8.82 31.56 -8.36
C LYS A 37 7.91 30.41 -8.80
N PHE A 38 7.21 29.75 -7.89
CA PHE A 38 6.40 28.56 -8.14
C PHE A 38 4.90 28.78 -7.92
N ASN A 39 4.46 30.02 -7.75
CA ASN A 39 3.07 30.35 -7.48
C ASN A 39 2.11 29.82 -8.56
N GLN A 40 2.55 29.73 -9.80
CA GLN A 40 1.75 29.18 -10.93
C GLN A 40 1.33 27.72 -10.71
N LEU A 41 2.01 26.95 -9.87
CA LEU A 41 1.65 25.56 -9.55
C LEU A 41 0.27 25.46 -8.88
N THR A 42 -0.23 26.53 -8.28
CA THR A 42 -1.59 26.59 -7.74
C THR A 42 -2.66 26.26 -8.77
N ASN A 43 -2.43 26.62 -10.05
CA ASN A 43 -3.39 26.37 -11.12
C ASN A 43 -3.56 24.89 -11.45
N ALA A 44 -2.55 24.06 -11.18
CA ALA A 44 -2.61 22.62 -11.40
C ALA A 44 -3.28 21.84 -10.25
N LEU A 45 -3.40 22.46 -9.05
CA LEU A 45 -3.89 21.77 -7.86
C LEU A 45 -5.32 21.21 -8.02
N PRO A 46 -6.31 21.95 -8.56
CA PRO A 46 -7.66 21.40 -8.70
C PRO A 46 -7.67 20.14 -9.57
N PHE A 47 -6.92 20.17 -10.68
CA PHE A 47 -6.81 19.02 -11.58
C PHE A 47 -6.12 17.84 -10.92
N ALA A 48 -5.00 18.07 -10.21
CA ALA A 48 -4.25 17.02 -9.53
C ALA A 48 -5.08 16.35 -8.42
N TYR A 49 -5.81 17.12 -7.62
CA TYR A 49 -6.70 16.55 -6.60
C TYR A 49 -7.86 15.76 -7.18
N LEU A 50 -8.46 16.24 -8.28
CA LEU A 50 -9.54 15.51 -8.96
C LEU A 50 -9.03 14.21 -9.56
N LEU A 51 -7.90 14.24 -10.26
CA LEU A 51 -7.30 13.06 -10.86
C LEU A 51 -6.85 12.06 -9.79
N GLY A 52 -6.28 12.55 -8.68
CA GLY A 52 -5.94 11.76 -7.51
C GLY A 52 -7.18 11.07 -6.89
N ALA A 53 -8.30 11.79 -6.76
CA ALA A 53 -9.55 11.23 -6.26
C ALA A 53 -10.11 10.14 -7.18
N ILE A 54 -10.16 10.39 -8.49
CA ILE A 54 -10.63 9.41 -9.49
C ILE A 54 -9.75 8.16 -9.44
N SER A 55 -8.44 8.31 -9.47
CA SER A 55 -7.51 7.17 -9.41
C SER A 55 -7.60 6.40 -8.08
N ALA A 56 -7.85 7.10 -6.96
CA ALA A 56 -8.07 6.45 -5.67
C ALA A 56 -9.37 5.61 -5.65
N VAL A 57 -10.45 6.11 -6.28
CA VAL A 57 -11.69 5.33 -6.43
C VAL A 57 -11.43 4.05 -7.24
N PHE A 58 -10.73 4.13 -8.38
CA PHE A 58 -10.37 2.95 -9.15
C PHE A 58 -9.50 1.97 -8.36
N SER A 59 -8.55 2.48 -7.58
CA SER A 59 -7.74 1.65 -6.68
C SER A 59 -8.62 0.96 -5.62
N CYS A 60 -9.58 1.64 -5.02
CA CYS A 60 -10.50 1.02 -4.06
C CYS A 60 -11.34 -0.10 -4.71
N LEU A 61 -11.87 0.13 -5.91
CA LEU A 61 -12.67 -0.88 -6.63
C LEU A 61 -11.85 -2.14 -6.93
N THR A 62 -10.62 -1.97 -7.42
CA THR A 62 -9.73 -3.11 -7.69
C THR A 62 -9.24 -3.79 -6.42
N GLY A 63 -9.04 -3.03 -5.33
CA GLY A 63 -8.71 -3.57 -4.02
C GLY A 63 -9.82 -4.43 -3.42
N LEU A 64 -11.08 -4.00 -3.55
CA LEU A 64 -12.24 -4.80 -3.16
C LEU A 64 -12.32 -6.11 -3.97
N ALA A 65 -12.05 -6.05 -5.28
CA ALA A 65 -12.02 -7.24 -6.11
C ALA A 65 -10.89 -8.20 -5.70
N LEU A 66 -9.71 -7.67 -5.34
CA LEU A 66 -8.58 -8.48 -4.89
C LEU A 66 -8.83 -9.14 -3.51
N ALA A 67 -9.42 -8.40 -2.57
CA ALA A 67 -9.65 -8.86 -1.21
C ALA A 67 -10.55 -10.11 -1.13
N ASN A 68 -11.46 -10.28 -2.11
CA ASN A 68 -12.35 -11.43 -2.17
C ASN A 68 -11.64 -12.76 -2.54
N ASN A 69 -10.40 -12.71 -3.02
CA ASN A 69 -9.71 -13.85 -3.62
C ASN A 69 -8.41 -14.23 -2.90
N GLY A 70 -8.01 -13.47 -1.87
CA GLY A 70 -6.77 -13.70 -1.14
C GLY A 70 -7.02 -14.19 0.29
N ASP A 71 -6.12 -15.01 0.78
CA ASP A 71 -6.08 -15.44 2.18
C ASP A 71 -5.30 -14.40 3.01
N TYR A 72 -5.92 -13.22 3.19
CA TYR A 72 -5.34 -12.11 3.91
C TYR A 72 -5.90 -12.02 5.33
N ASP A 73 -5.14 -11.41 6.24
CA ASP A 73 -5.63 -11.06 7.58
C ASP A 73 -6.82 -10.09 7.49
N ALA A 74 -7.97 -10.52 8.02
CA ALA A 74 -9.24 -9.79 7.88
C ALA A 74 -9.22 -8.41 8.56
N ASP A 75 -8.55 -8.28 9.71
CA ASP A 75 -8.45 -7.01 10.44
C ASP A 75 -7.54 -6.02 9.70
N LEU A 76 -6.45 -6.52 9.14
CA LEU A 76 -5.51 -5.71 8.35
C LEU A 76 -6.13 -5.23 7.04
N ILE A 77 -6.87 -6.10 6.33
CA ILE A 77 -7.64 -5.72 5.14
C ILE A 77 -8.66 -4.64 5.49
N PHE A 78 -9.44 -4.85 6.55
CA PHE A 78 -10.47 -3.90 6.97
C PHE A 78 -9.88 -2.50 7.20
N LYS A 79 -8.78 -2.42 7.94
CA LYS A 79 -8.07 -1.14 8.20
C LYS A 79 -7.54 -0.51 6.92
N HIS A 80 -6.86 -1.29 6.08
CA HIS A 80 -6.32 -0.81 4.80
C HIS A 80 -7.42 -0.28 3.87
N GLN A 81 -8.52 -1.00 3.75
CA GLN A 81 -9.67 -0.64 2.91
C GLN A 81 -10.30 0.68 3.34
N TRP A 82 -10.62 0.85 4.64
CA TRP A 82 -11.24 2.08 5.12
C TRP A 82 -10.33 3.30 5.03
N LEU A 83 -9.03 3.12 5.24
CA LEU A 83 -8.05 4.18 5.03
C LEU A 83 -7.93 4.54 3.54
N GLY A 84 -7.94 3.58 2.63
CA GLY A 84 -7.96 3.82 1.19
C GLY A 84 -9.20 4.59 0.74
N ILE A 85 -10.40 4.21 1.24
CA ILE A 85 -11.65 4.95 0.99
C ILE A 85 -11.55 6.38 1.55
N SER A 86 -10.96 6.56 2.72
CA SER A 86 -10.74 7.88 3.31
C SER A 86 -9.83 8.74 2.44
N VAL A 87 -8.77 8.19 1.85
CA VAL A 87 -7.93 8.90 0.89
C VAL A 87 -8.76 9.39 -0.30
N ALA A 88 -9.63 8.57 -0.87
CA ALA A 88 -10.50 8.98 -1.99
C ALA A 88 -11.44 10.13 -1.61
N ILE A 89 -12.12 10.02 -0.45
CA ILE A 89 -13.05 11.03 0.06
C ILE A 89 -12.33 12.35 0.34
N PHE A 90 -11.20 12.32 1.04
CA PHE A 90 -10.45 13.54 1.37
C PHE A 90 -9.78 14.17 0.15
N SER A 91 -9.39 13.38 -0.85
CA SER A 91 -8.89 13.93 -2.11
C SER A 91 -9.98 14.71 -2.84
N LEU A 92 -11.19 14.15 -2.92
CA LEU A 92 -12.33 14.84 -3.52
C LEU A 92 -12.73 16.10 -2.74
N THR A 93 -12.71 16.03 -1.40
CA THR A 93 -12.96 17.19 -0.53
C THR A 93 -11.90 18.28 -0.75
N GLY A 94 -10.64 17.89 -0.91
CA GLY A 94 -9.52 18.79 -1.23
C GLY A 94 -9.74 19.53 -2.54
N TYR A 95 -10.18 18.83 -3.59
CA TYR A 95 -10.56 19.45 -4.85
C TYR A 95 -11.59 20.57 -4.65
N PHE A 96 -12.67 20.31 -3.90
CA PHE A 96 -13.71 21.31 -3.66
C PHE A 96 -13.21 22.49 -2.82
N PHE A 97 -12.37 22.27 -1.82
CA PHE A 97 -11.80 23.36 -1.03
C PHE A 97 -10.89 24.24 -1.86
N ILE A 98 -10.05 23.67 -2.71
CA ILE A 98 -9.17 24.43 -3.60
C ILE A 98 -10.01 25.23 -4.60
N LYS A 99 -11.01 24.62 -5.24
CA LYS A 99 -11.90 25.27 -6.19
C LYS A 99 -12.71 26.42 -5.57
N LYS A 100 -13.05 26.32 -4.28
CA LYS A 100 -13.74 27.38 -3.52
C LYS A 100 -12.80 28.36 -2.83
N ASN A 101 -11.51 28.36 -3.17
CA ASN A 101 -10.48 29.23 -2.57
C ASN A 101 -10.40 29.14 -1.04
N LYS A 102 -10.74 27.99 -0.45
CA LYS A 102 -10.65 27.72 0.99
C LYS A 102 -9.22 27.28 1.36
N THR A 103 -8.27 28.18 1.20
CA THR A 103 -6.83 27.90 1.29
C THR A 103 -6.38 27.31 2.64
N VAL A 104 -6.95 27.76 3.76
CA VAL A 104 -6.61 27.25 5.09
C VAL A 104 -7.03 25.79 5.23
N TYR A 105 -8.27 25.49 4.86
CA TYR A 105 -8.82 24.13 4.95
C TYR A 105 -8.11 23.17 3.99
N SER A 106 -7.77 23.62 2.78
CA SER A 106 -7.04 22.79 1.82
C SER A 106 -5.64 22.42 2.32
N LYS A 107 -4.94 23.33 3.03
CA LYS A 107 -3.63 23.06 3.60
C LYS A 107 -3.69 21.98 4.70
N TRP A 108 -4.61 22.13 5.64
CA TRP A 108 -4.78 21.12 6.71
C TRP A 108 -5.17 19.76 6.13
N LEU A 109 -6.03 19.77 5.13
CA LEU A 109 -6.45 18.54 4.44
C LEU A 109 -5.27 17.87 3.71
N SER A 110 -4.35 18.63 3.13
CA SER A 110 -3.14 18.09 2.50
C SER A 110 -2.23 17.40 3.50
N TYR A 111 -2.06 17.97 4.70
CA TYR A 111 -1.30 17.30 5.77
C TYR A 111 -1.97 15.98 6.20
N LEU A 112 -3.29 16.01 6.37
CA LEU A 112 -4.04 14.81 6.71
C LEU A 112 -3.91 13.75 5.61
N LEU A 113 -4.06 14.12 4.34
CA LEU A 113 -3.89 13.23 3.20
C LEU A 113 -2.48 12.62 3.15
N PHE A 114 -1.45 13.42 3.43
CA PHE A 114 -0.08 12.93 3.48
C PHE A 114 0.08 11.80 4.51
N ILE A 115 -0.44 12.02 5.72
CA ILE A 115 -0.43 11.00 6.79
C ILE A 115 -1.22 9.77 6.37
N LEU A 116 -2.42 9.95 5.82
CA LEU A 116 -3.28 8.85 5.38
C LEU A 116 -2.60 8.01 4.29
N ILE A 117 -1.94 8.64 3.32
CA ILE A 117 -1.21 7.93 2.26
C ILE A 117 -0.09 7.08 2.85
N ILE A 118 0.68 7.62 3.81
CA ILE A 118 1.77 6.89 4.46
C ILE A 118 1.21 5.68 5.24
N VAL A 119 0.18 5.88 6.05
CA VAL A 119 -0.40 4.81 6.86
C VAL A 119 -1.04 3.74 5.97
N THR A 120 -1.81 4.15 4.96
CA THR A 120 -2.44 3.21 4.02
C THR A 120 -1.39 2.41 3.23
N GLY A 121 -0.32 3.08 2.78
CA GLY A 121 0.79 2.44 2.09
C GLY A 121 1.55 1.46 2.98
N HIS A 122 1.77 1.80 4.26
CA HIS A 122 2.40 0.90 5.24
C HIS A 122 1.54 -0.37 5.45
N LEU A 123 0.23 -0.22 5.62
CA LEU A 123 -0.66 -1.38 5.77
C LEU A 123 -0.69 -2.23 4.50
N GLY A 124 -0.72 -1.61 3.31
CA GLY A 124 -0.63 -2.32 2.03
C GLY A 124 0.68 -3.10 1.89
N GLY A 125 1.80 -2.49 2.28
CA GLY A 125 3.10 -3.16 2.33
C GLY A 125 3.12 -4.34 3.31
N THR A 126 2.46 -4.20 4.46
CA THR A 126 2.33 -5.29 5.45
C THR A 126 1.47 -6.44 4.91
N LEU A 127 0.40 -6.15 4.17
CA LEU A 127 -0.43 -7.16 3.51
C LEU A 127 0.34 -7.99 2.47
N THR A 128 1.30 -7.38 1.79
CA THR A 128 2.04 -8.03 0.70
C THR A 128 3.36 -8.65 1.12
N HIS A 129 4.03 -8.10 2.13
CA HIS A 129 5.38 -8.52 2.53
C HIS A 129 5.47 -9.04 3.97
N GLY A 130 4.36 -9.00 4.71
CA GLY A 130 4.31 -9.39 6.11
C GLY A 130 4.69 -8.27 7.09
N ALA A 131 4.41 -8.52 8.37
CA ALA A 131 4.69 -7.57 9.44
C ALA A 131 6.21 -7.37 9.62
N GLY A 132 6.61 -6.11 9.88
CA GLY A 132 8.01 -5.77 10.13
C GLY A 132 8.89 -5.64 8.87
N TYR A 133 8.36 -5.78 7.67
CA TYR A 133 9.13 -5.69 6.43
C TYR A 133 10.00 -4.43 6.33
N LEU A 134 9.48 -3.26 6.69
CA LEU A 134 10.22 -1.99 6.64
C LEU A 134 11.23 -1.83 7.77
N THR A 135 11.02 -2.47 8.90
CA THR A 135 11.85 -2.29 10.11
C THR A 135 12.87 -3.41 10.30
N SER A 136 12.68 -4.57 9.69
CA SER A 136 13.54 -5.75 9.85
C SER A 136 15.01 -5.52 9.50
N SER A 137 15.30 -4.58 8.60
CA SER A 137 16.68 -4.22 8.22
C SER A 137 17.32 -3.20 9.17
N VAL A 138 16.52 -2.47 9.96
CA VAL A 138 16.99 -1.42 10.88
C VAL A 138 17.03 -1.94 12.32
N THR A 139 15.99 -2.64 12.72
CA THR A 139 16.01 -3.40 13.97
C THR A 139 16.77 -4.69 13.67
N LYS A 140 17.97 -4.79 14.22
CA LYS A 140 18.64 -6.10 14.43
C LYS A 140 17.91 -6.93 15.51
N GLU A 141 16.65 -6.69 15.75
CA GLU A 141 15.82 -7.74 16.28
C GLU A 141 15.95 -8.84 15.24
N GLU A 142 16.66 -9.87 15.64
CA GLU A 142 16.56 -11.19 15.08
C GLU A 142 15.05 -11.41 14.95
N GLY A 143 14.53 -10.89 13.81
CA GLY A 143 13.11 -11.01 13.46
C GLY A 143 12.84 -12.45 13.62
N GLY A 144 11.87 -12.82 14.44
CA GLY A 144 11.67 -14.15 14.95
C GLY A 144 12.27 -15.18 14.02
N HIS A 145 13.52 -15.46 14.24
CA HIS A 145 14.08 -16.71 13.82
C HIS A 145 13.08 -17.70 14.42
N ILE A 146 12.09 -18.11 13.63
CA ILE A 146 11.58 -19.45 13.81
C ILE A 146 12.86 -20.19 14.14
N LYS A 147 13.04 -20.48 15.44
CA LYS A 147 14.18 -21.27 15.90
C LYS A 147 14.40 -22.27 14.79
N ASN A 148 15.51 -22.11 14.06
CA ASN A 148 15.88 -23.03 13.02
C ASN A 148 16.17 -24.34 13.73
N ASP A 149 15.12 -25.03 14.12
CA ASP A 149 15.12 -26.46 14.22
C ASP A 149 15.22 -26.97 12.77
N LYS A 150 16.32 -26.54 12.11
CA LYS A 150 16.75 -27.22 10.89
C LYS A 150 16.94 -28.65 11.33
N PRO A 151 16.14 -29.58 10.82
CA PRO A 151 16.38 -30.98 11.11
C PRO A 151 17.84 -31.23 10.76
N ILE A 152 18.64 -31.53 11.76
CA ILE A 152 20.03 -31.90 11.53
C ILE A 152 19.94 -33.18 10.73
N ILE A 153 20.25 -33.08 9.43
CA ILE A 153 20.29 -34.26 8.56
C ILE A 153 21.50 -35.08 8.99
N THR A 154 21.25 -36.00 9.88
CA THR A 154 22.30 -36.89 10.44
C THR A 154 22.74 -37.94 9.42
N ASN A 155 21.90 -38.28 8.48
CA ASN A 155 22.22 -39.21 7.39
C ASN A 155 21.69 -38.69 6.06
N ALA A 156 22.59 -38.16 5.21
CA ALA A 156 22.23 -37.58 3.92
C ALA A 156 21.66 -38.61 2.91
N GLN A 157 21.95 -39.90 3.12
CA GLN A 157 21.48 -40.96 2.24
C GLN A 157 20.03 -41.37 2.52
N GLU A 158 19.51 -41.08 3.71
CA GLU A 158 18.12 -41.39 4.10
C GLU A 158 17.22 -40.15 4.01
N ALA A 159 17.79 -38.96 3.77
CA ALA A 159 17.05 -37.71 3.70
C ALA A 159 16.16 -37.68 2.47
N LEU A 160 14.88 -37.40 2.67
CA LEU A 160 13.93 -37.08 1.59
C LEU A 160 14.19 -35.68 1.09
N VAL A 161 14.80 -35.54 -0.09
CA VAL A 161 15.26 -34.27 -0.65
C VAL A 161 14.21 -33.17 -0.57
N TYR A 162 12.95 -33.47 -0.91
CA TYR A 162 11.90 -32.46 -0.85
C TYR A 162 11.54 -32.09 0.59
N LYS A 163 11.24 -33.09 1.43
CA LYS A 163 10.71 -32.88 2.78
C LYS A 163 11.75 -32.32 3.75
N ASP A 164 12.98 -32.81 3.68
CA ASP A 164 14.01 -32.54 4.68
C ASP A 164 14.96 -31.41 4.25
N ILE A 165 15.04 -31.09 2.93
CA ILE A 165 15.92 -30.07 2.41
C ILE A 165 15.14 -28.92 1.77
N ILE A 166 14.32 -29.21 0.73
CA ILE A 166 13.67 -28.18 -0.08
C ILE A 166 12.54 -27.50 0.67
N GLN A 167 11.64 -28.27 1.28
CA GLN A 167 10.48 -27.71 1.98
C GLN A 167 10.84 -26.76 3.13
N PRO A 168 11.83 -27.03 4.00
CA PRO A 168 12.28 -26.06 5.01
C PRO A 168 12.81 -24.78 4.40
N ILE A 169 13.55 -24.84 3.29
CA ILE A 169 14.04 -23.66 2.59
C ILE A 169 12.90 -22.84 2.02
N LEU A 170 11.92 -23.50 1.39
CA LEU A 170 10.74 -22.81 0.85
C LEU A 170 9.90 -22.16 1.97
N LYS A 171 9.74 -22.84 3.10
CA LYS A 171 9.06 -22.27 4.26
C LYS A 171 9.77 -21.04 4.81
N ASP A 172 11.08 -21.08 4.91
CA ASP A 172 11.90 -19.96 5.45
C ASP A 172 11.99 -18.79 4.48
N LYS A 173 12.10 -19.04 3.18
CA LYS A 173 12.43 -18.01 2.18
C LYS A 173 11.27 -17.61 1.27
N CYS A 174 10.28 -18.48 1.07
CA CYS A 174 9.28 -18.28 0.03
C CYS A 174 7.83 -18.22 0.55
N TYR A 175 7.46 -19.03 1.56
CA TYR A 175 6.07 -19.13 2.00
C TYR A 175 5.58 -17.88 2.74
N GLY A 176 6.46 -17.04 3.25
CA GLY A 176 6.07 -15.74 3.80
C GLY A 176 5.45 -14.79 2.77
N CYS A 177 5.75 -15.00 1.48
CA CYS A 177 5.22 -14.22 0.36
C CYS A 177 4.39 -15.06 -0.63
N HIS A 178 4.59 -16.38 -0.64
CA HIS A 178 4.01 -17.32 -1.60
C HIS A 178 3.40 -18.53 -0.90
N SER A 179 2.59 -18.28 0.14
CA SER A 179 1.80 -19.36 0.76
C SER A 179 0.78 -19.90 -0.26
N ALA A 180 0.81 -21.20 -0.45
CA ALA A 180 -0.18 -21.90 -1.27
C ALA A 180 -1.52 -21.98 -0.51
#